data_99ac39ddbd23c6f9362bdcc80085c8a9
#
_entry.id   99ac39ddbd23c6f9362bdcc80085c8a9
#
_cell.length_a   1.000
_cell.length_b   1.000
_cell.length_c   1.000
_cell.angle_alpha   90.00
_cell.angle_beta   90.00
_cell.angle_gamma   90.00
#
_symmetry.space_group_name_H-M   'P 1'
#
loop_
_entity.id
_entity.type
_entity.pdbx_description
1 polymer ?
#
loop_
_entity_poly.entity_id
_entity_poly.type
_entity_poly.pdbx_seq_one_letter_code
_entity_poly.pdbx_strand_id
1 'polypeptide(L)'
;MTETNQERESRYCRQTKVIQTHHVFPFDSNYHGTLFGGKLMSMIDDCAAISGERFGRTTNVTASVDTLNFIKPLPTGHSVCIDTFVSGAGKTSMEIFTKVTGENLRTGERYLAATCFLTFVALPDENGNKVCLPKIVPETVEEKFINSGYEERRKKRRADLDYQKQLHEHLTIEIPWAD
;
A
#
# COMPACT_ATOMS: atom_id res chain seq x y z
N MET A 1 24.97 -9.59 25.65
CA MET A 1 24.78 -10.08 24.27
C MET A 1 24.84 -8.85 23.38
N THR A 2 25.96 -8.64 22.70
CA THR A 2 26.18 -7.52 21.80
C THR A 2 25.30 -7.70 20.55
N GLU A 3 24.27 -6.85 20.40
CA GLU A 3 23.61 -6.70 19.11
C GLU A 3 24.67 -6.25 18.10
N THR A 4 25.11 -7.17 17.26
CA THR A 4 25.93 -6.85 16.10
C THR A 4 25.08 -5.91 15.24
N ASN A 5 25.51 -4.67 15.15
CA ASN A 5 24.92 -3.64 14.27
C ASN A 5 25.24 -4.04 12.82
N GLN A 6 24.57 -5.10 12.34
CA GLN A 6 24.68 -5.53 10.94
C GLN A 6 24.08 -4.39 10.11
N GLU A 7 24.91 -3.74 9.34
CA GLU A 7 24.50 -2.64 8.47
C GLU A 7 23.44 -3.15 7.50
N ARG A 8 22.19 -2.64 7.63
CA ARG A 8 21.06 -3.08 6.81
C ARG A 8 21.37 -2.79 5.34
N GLU A 9 21.17 -3.82 4.49
CA GLU A 9 21.21 -3.66 3.03
C GLU A 9 20.33 -2.46 2.60
N SER A 10 20.71 -1.79 1.53
CA SER A 10 19.93 -0.70 0.94
C SER A 10 19.31 -1.15 -0.38
N ARG A 11 18.04 -0.78 -0.61
CA ARG A 11 17.33 -1.00 -1.88
C ARG A 11 16.71 0.30 -2.36
N TYR A 12 16.76 0.50 -3.67
CA TYR A 12 16.17 1.66 -4.32
C TYR A 12 14.68 1.48 -4.56
N CYS A 13 13.90 2.57 -4.52
CA CYS A 13 12.46 2.53 -4.78
C CYS A 13 12.15 1.84 -6.12
N ARG A 14 12.91 2.12 -7.19
CA ARG A 14 12.73 1.50 -8.51
C ARG A 14 12.80 -0.03 -8.51
N GLN A 15 13.56 -0.64 -7.58
CA GLN A 15 13.69 -2.09 -7.46
C GLN A 15 12.45 -2.77 -6.87
N THR A 16 11.60 -1.97 -6.24
CA THR A 16 10.33 -2.43 -5.63
C THR A 16 9.12 -2.11 -6.49
N LYS A 17 9.31 -1.33 -7.56
CA LYS A 17 8.24 -0.77 -8.37
C LYS A 17 7.42 -1.84 -9.08
N VAL A 18 6.10 -1.74 -9.00
CA VAL A 18 5.13 -2.56 -9.74
C VAL A 18 4.20 -1.62 -10.47
N ILE A 19 4.01 -1.89 -11.77
CA ILE A 19 3.06 -1.15 -12.60
C ILE A 19 2.15 -2.17 -13.27
N GLN A 20 0.84 -2.02 -13.06
CA GLN A 20 -0.19 -2.82 -13.72
C GLN A 20 -1.21 -1.89 -14.37
N THR A 21 -1.60 -2.24 -15.60
CA THR A 21 -2.62 -1.47 -16.34
C THR A 21 -3.73 -2.40 -16.78
N HIS A 22 -4.97 -1.98 -16.55
CA HIS A 22 -6.17 -2.74 -16.87
C HIS A 22 -7.19 -1.87 -17.58
N HIS A 23 -8.08 -2.49 -18.36
CA HIS A 23 -9.29 -1.84 -18.82
C HIS A 23 -10.32 -1.76 -17.68
N VAL A 24 -11.10 -0.70 -17.65
CA VAL A 24 -12.29 -0.60 -16.81
C VAL A 24 -13.46 -1.22 -17.59
N PHE A 25 -13.76 -2.48 -17.27
CA PHE A 25 -14.88 -3.19 -17.91
C PHE A 25 -16.23 -2.91 -17.23
N PRO A 26 -17.36 -3.06 -17.95
CA PRO A 26 -18.70 -2.90 -17.36
C PRO A 26 -18.94 -3.78 -16.13
N PHE A 27 -18.44 -5.02 -16.09
CA PHE A 27 -18.59 -5.93 -14.95
C PHE A 27 -17.75 -5.55 -13.72
N ASP A 28 -16.75 -4.68 -13.87
CA ASP A 28 -15.96 -4.11 -12.77
C ASP A 28 -16.53 -2.76 -12.28
N SER A 29 -17.61 -2.28 -12.91
CA SER A 29 -18.17 -0.96 -12.62
C SER A 29 -19.30 -1.01 -11.59
N ASN A 30 -19.50 0.12 -10.92
CA ASN A 30 -20.68 0.39 -10.12
C ASN A 30 -21.84 0.90 -11.01
N TYR A 31 -23.01 1.16 -10.41
CA TYR A 31 -24.20 1.64 -11.12
C TYR A 31 -24.04 3.05 -11.73
N HIS A 32 -22.99 3.80 -11.39
CA HIS A 32 -22.65 5.08 -12.04
C HIS A 32 -21.81 4.90 -13.32
N GLY A 33 -21.44 3.66 -13.71
CA GLY A 33 -20.59 3.39 -14.87
C GLY A 33 -19.10 3.70 -14.64
N THR A 34 -18.66 3.72 -13.38
CA THR A 34 -17.24 3.91 -13.00
C THR A 34 -16.73 2.70 -12.25
N LEU A 35 -15.40 2.47 -12.27
CA LEU A 35 -14.77 1.36 -11.57
C LEU A 35 -15.23 1.32 -10.11
N PHE A 36 -15.69 0.13 -9.67
CA PHE A 36 -16.10 -0.08 -8.29
C PHE A 36 -14.92 0.12 -7.32
N GLY A 37 -15.13 0.94 -6.28
CA GLY A 37 -14.07 1.29 -5.33
C GLY A 37 -13.43 0.07 -4.65
N GLY A 38 -14.23 -0.93 -4.29
CA GLY A 38 -13.71 -2.18 -3.71
C GLY A 38 -12.85 -2.98 -4.71
N LYS A 39 -13.17 -2.94 -6.00
CA LYS A 39 -12.33 -3.54 -7.05
C LYS A 39 -11.00 -2.80 -7.15
N LEU A 40 -11.01 -1.46 -7.15
CA LEU A 40 -9.78 -0.68 -7.15
C LEU A 40 -8.92 -0.96 -5.91
N MET A 41 -9.52 -1.07 -4.72
CA MET A 41 -8.81 -1.42 -3.49
C MET A 41 -8.12 -2.79 -3.60
N SER A 42 -8.81 -3.80 -4.12
CA SER A 42 -8.23 -5.13 -4.36
C SER A 42 -7.04 -5.07 -5.32
N MET A 43 -7.14 -4.31 -6.41
CA MET A 43 -6.03 -4.16 -7.37
C MET A 43 -4.84 -3.41 -6.76
N ILE A 44 -5.09 -2.42 -5.91
CA ILE A 44 -4.05 -1.68 -5.17
C ILE A 44 -3.31 -2.61 -4.20
N ASP A 45 -4.05 -3.40 -3.42
CA ASP A 45 -3.49 -4.33 -2.44
C ASP A 45 -2.60 -5.38 -3.11
N ASP A 46 -3.08 -5.96 -4.21
CA ASP A 46 -2.34 -6.95 -5.03
C ASP A 46 -1.00 -6.40 -5.54
N CYS A 47 -1.02 -5.21 -6.16
CA CYS A 47 0.19 -4.55 -6.63
C CYS A 47 1.14 -4.20 -5.49
N ALA A 48 0.61 -3.72 -4.37
CA ALA A 48 1.38 -3.35 -3.20
C ALA A 48 2.05 -4.57 -2.54
N ALA A 49 1.36 -5.70 -2.43
CA ALA A 49 1.91 -6.95 -1.93
C ALA A 49 3.15 -7.37 -2.72
N ILE A 50 3.08 -7.35 -4.06
CA ILE A 50 4.22 -7.65 -4.94
C ILE A 50 5.39 -6.66 -4.71
N SER A 51 5.10 -5.36 -4.53
CA SER A 51 6.13 -4.36 -4.21
C SER A 51 6.84 -4.70 -2.89
N GLY A 52 6.07 -5.09 -1.89
CA GLY A 52 6.58 -5.52 -0.58
C GLY A 52 7.46 -6.76 -0.66
N GLU A 53 7.06 -7.78 -1.41
CA GLU A 53 7.85 -9.01 -1.61
C GLU A 53 9.15 -8.73 -2.39
N ARG A 54 9.10 -7.88 -3.41
CA ARG A 54 10.31 -7.42 -4.11
C ARG A 54 11.28 -6.72 -3.17
N PHE A 55 10.78 -5.95 -2.22
CA PHE A 55 11.59 -5.25 -1.24
C PHE A 55 12.16 -6.16 -0.16
N GLY A 56 11.31 -6.92 0.50
CA GLY A 56 11.70 -7.75 1.66
C GLY A 56 12.34 -9.07 1.29
N ARG A 57 12.08 -9.59 0.07
CA ARG A 57 12.39 -10.98 -0.34
C ARG A 57 11.84 -12.00 0.64
N THR A 58 10.69 -11.70 1.22
CA THR A 58 9.98 -12.52 2.20
C THR A 58 8.48 -12.33 2.03
N THR A 59 7.71 -13.28 2.53
CA THR A 59 6.26 -13.15 2.60
C THR A 59 5.87 -11.97 3.49
N ASN A 60 4.88 -11.22 3.06
CA ASN A 60 4.35 -10.09 3.82
C ASN A 60 2.83 -10.12 3.83
N VAL A 61 2.23 -9.37 4.74
CA VAL A 61 0.79 -9.22 4.86
C VAL A 61 0.41 -7.75 4.99
N THR A 62 -0.72 -7.40 4.44
CA THR A 62 -1.33 -6.08 4.60
C THR A 62 -1.75 -5.91 6.06
N ALA A 63 -1.17 -4.93 6.74
CA ALA A 63 -1.53 -4.61 8.12
C ALA A 63 -2.57 -3.50 8.21
N SER A 64 -2.47 -2.50 7.32
CA SER A 64 -3.45 -1.41 7.24
C SER A 64 -3.45 -0.74 5.86
N VAL A 65 -4.61 -0.20 5.51
CA VAL A 65 -4.75 0.82 4.47
C VAL A 65 -4.84 2.15 5.20
N ASP A 66 -3.72 2.89 5.21
CA ASP A 66 -3.59 4.07 6.07
C ASP A 66 -4.34 5.29 5.52
N THR A 67 -4.30 5.45 4.21
CA THR A 67 -5.01 6.53 3.53
C THR A 67 -5.27 6.13 2.08
N LEU A 68 -6.53 6.14 1.67
CA LEU A 68 -6.94 5.99 0.27
C LEU A 68 -7.80 7.19 -0.11
N ASN A 69 -7.30 8.01 -1.02
CA ASN A 69 -7.97 9.19 -1.54
C ASN A 69 -8.45 8.93 -2.97
N PHE A 70 -9.76 8.90 -3.18
CA PHE A 70 -10.37 8.91 -4.50
C PHE A 70 -10.45 10.36 -4.99
N ILE A 71 -9.78 10.67 -6.10
CA ILE A 71 -9.62 12.03 -6.63
C ILE A 71 -10.52 12.26 -7.84
N LYS A 72 -10.51 11.31 -8.79
CA LYS A 72 -11.36 11.34 -9.99
C LYS A 72 -11.92 9.96 -10.28
N PRO A 73 -13.16 9.87 -10.79
CA PRO A 73 -13.74 8.59 -11.20
C PRO A 73 -12.98 7.99 -12.38
N LEU A 74 -13.06 6.66 -12.48
CA LEU A 74 -12.49 5.86 -13.57
C LEU A 74 -13.65 5.30 -14.42
N PRO A 75 -14.09 5.97 -15.49
CA PRO A 75 -15.23 5.54 -16.30
C PRO A 75 -14.97 4.23 -17.03
N THR A 76 -16.02 3.48 -17.28
CA THR A 76 -15.99 2.31 -18.18
C THR A 76 -15.44 2.71 -19.56
N GLY A 77 -14.55 1.88 -20.11
CA GLY A 77 -13.86 2.14 -21.37
C GLY A 77 -12.56 2.96 -21.24
N HIS A 78 -12.26 3.47 -20.05
CA HIS A 78 -10.94 4.01 -19.75
C HIS A 78 -9.97 2.89 -19.34
N SER A 79 -8.68 3.18 -19.26
CA SER A 79 -7.72 2.33 -18.56
C SER A 79 -7.48 2.85 -17.14
N VAL A 80 -7.09 1.94 -16.25
CA VAL A 80 -6.58 2.22 -14.91
C VAL A 80 -5.16 1.69 -14.81
N CYS A 81 -4.21 2.55 -14.47
CA CYS A 81 -2.81 2.21 -14.24
C CYS A 81 -2.50 2.37 -12.75
N ILE A 82 -2.05 1.30 -12.12
CA ILE A 82 -1.66 1.25 -10.71
C ILE A 82 -0.13 1.17 -10.67
N ASP A 83 0.49 2.15 -10.06
CA ASP A 83 1.95 2.28 -9.92
C ASP A 83 2.29 2.33 -8.43
N THR A 84 3.01 1.30 -7.95
CA THR A 84 3.34 1.15 -6.53
C THR A 84 4.85 1.04 -6.33
N PHE A 85 5.32 1.52 -5.18
CA PHE A 85 6.69 1.29 -4.71
C PHE A 85 6.76 1.43 -3.18
N VAL A 86 7.78 0.83 -2.55
CA VAL A 86 8.04 1.01 -1.13
C VAL A 86 8.55 2.43 -0.89
N SER A 87 7.80 3.21 -0.10
CA SER A 87 8.10 4.62 0.21
C SER A 87 8.82 4.82 1.53
N GLY A 88 8.79 3.82 2.43
CA GLY A 88 9.46 3.87 3.71
C GLY A 88 9.56 2.50 4.36
N ALA A 89 10.55 2.26 5.22
CA ALA A 89 10.73 0.97 5.87
C ALA A 89 11.27 1.08 7.30
N GLY A 90 10.62 0.37 8.21
CA GLY A 90 11.08 0.09 9.56
C GLY A 90 11.99 -1.14 9.61
N LYS A 91 12.03 -1.83 10.77
CA LYS A 91 12.76 -3.10 10.92
C LYS A 91 12.00 -4.27 10.30
N THR A 92 10.69 -4.36 10.53
CA THR A 92 9.83 -5.48 10.11
C THR A 92 8.56 -5.03 9.36
N SER A 93 8.33 -3.74 9.24
CA SER A 93 7.20 -3.16 8.50
C SER A 93 7.68 -2.19 7.44
N MET A 94 6.90 -2.04 6.38
CA MET A 94 7.16 -1.13 5.28
C MET A 94 5.90 -0.38 4.91
N GLU A 95 6.09 0.83 4.41
CA GLU A 95 5.03 1.63 3.81
C GLU A 95 5.14 1.56 2.30
N ILE A 96 4.03 1.33 1.64
CA ILE A 96 3.94 1.28 0.18
C ILE A 96 3.04 2.42 -0.27
N PHE A 97 3.56 3.23 -1.17
CA PHE A 97 2.80 4.26 -1.86
C PHE A 97 2.26 3.72 -3.17
N THR A 98 1.01 4.07 -3.45
CA THR A 98 0.33 3.75 -4.70
C THR A 98 -0.21 5.00 -5.35
N LYS A 99 0.11 5.17 -6.62
CA LYS A 99 -0.47 6.16 -7.51
C LYS A 99 -1.35 5.46 -8.54
N VAL A 100 -2.60 5.92 -8.66
CA VAL A 100 -3.55 5.42 -9.64
C VAL A 100 -3.80 6.48 -10.70
N THR A 101 -3.51 6.16 -11.94
CA THR A 101 -3.73 7.03 -13.11
C THR A 101 -4.84 6.43 -13.97
N GLY A 102 -5.82 7.24 -14.32
CA GLY A 102 -6.79 6.93 -15.37
C GLY A 102 -6.35 7.49 -16.72
N GLU A 103 -6.75 6.83 -17.80
CA GLU A 103 -6.50 7.30 -19.15
C GLU A 103 -7.73 7.07 -20.03
N ASN A 104 -8.19 8.11 -20.70
CA ASN A 104 -9.17 7.99 -21.76
C ASN A 104 -8.48 7.47 -23.02
N LEU A 105 -8.67 6.21 -23.36
CA LEU A 105 -7.97 5.55 -24.47
C LEU A 105 -8.33 6.09 -25.85
N ARG A 106 -9.41 6.91 -25.98
CA ARG A 106 -9.79 7.55 -27.24
C ARG A 106 -9.10 8.89 -27.46
N THR A 107 -8.85 9.63 -26.38
CA THR A 107 -8.25 10.96 -26.43
C THR A 107 -6.78 10.97 -26.02
N GLY A 108 -6.32 9.96 -25.29
CA GLY A 108 -5.00 9.90 -24.67
C GLY A 108 -4.89 10.78 -23.41
N GLU A 109 -5.97 11.41 -22.95
CA GLU A 109 -5.96 12.22 -21.73
C GLU A 109 -5.70 11.35 -20.51
N ARG A 110 -4.65 11.69 -19.76
CA ARG A 110 -4.29 11.03 -18.48
C ARG A 110 -4.60 11.93 -17.30
N TYR A 111 -5.04 11.32 -16.19
CA TYR A 111 -5.39 12.04 -14.97
C TYR A 111 -5.08 11.22 -13.73
N LEU A 112 -4.77 11.90 -12.62
CA LEU A 112 -4.62 11.26 -11.31
C LEU A 112 -6.02 10.87 -10.80
N ALA A 113 -6.24 9.57 -10.59
CA ALA A 113 -7.52 9.02 -10.17
C ALA A 113 -7.57 8.74 -8.66
N ALA A 114 -6.48 8.22 -8.08
CA ALA A 114 -6.40 7.98 -6.65
C ALA A 114 -4.94 7.95 -6.18
N THR A 115 -4.76 8.11 -4.87
CA THR A 115 -3.50 7.82 -4.17
C THR A 115 -3.77 6.99 -2.93
N CYS A 116 -2.84 6.10 -2.58
CA CYS A 116 -2.97 5.27 -1.41
C CYS A 116 -1.63 5.09 -0.68
N PHE A 117 -1.68 5.03 0.65
CA PHE A 117 -0.60 4.53 1.48
C PHE A 117 -1.09 3.28 2.22
N LEU A 118 -0.28 2.23 2.18
CA LEU A 118 -0.54 0.97 2.86
C LEU A 118 0.66 0.61 3.73
N THR A 119 0.39 -0.05 4.84
CA THR A 119 1.43 -0.62 5.70
C THR A 119 1.40 -2.14 5.57
N PHE A 120 2.56 -2.70 5.24
CA PHE A 120 2.78 -4.14 5.20
C PHE A 120 3.75 -4.57 6.27
N VAL A 121 3.58 -5.80 6.76
CA VAL A 121 4.47 -6.41 7.77
C VAL A 121 5.09 -7.67 7.17
N ALA A 122 6.43 -7.75 7.26
CA ALA A 122 7.16 -8.95 6.89
C ALA A 122 6.86 -10.07 7.90
N LEU A 123 6.47 -11.24 7.40
CA LEU A 123 6.28 -12.42 8.23
C LEU A 123 7.64 -13.02 8.63
N PRO A 124 7.70 -13.76 9.74
CA PRO A 124 8.87 -14.54 10.09
C PRO A 124 9.26 -15.51 8.97
N ASP A 125 10.54 -15.87 8.90
CA ASP A 125 11.03 -16.92 8.00
C ASP A 125 10.50 -18.31 8.39
N GLU A 126 10.84 -19.33 7.59
CA GLU A 126 10.42 -20.72 7.81
C GLU A 126 10.88 -21.28 9.17
N ASN A 127 11.89 -20.68 9.79
CA ASN A 127 12.41 -21.04 11.11
C ASN A 127 11.80 -20.20 12.24
N GLY A 128 10.86 -19.31 11.95
CA GLY A 128 10.23 -18.41 12.90
C GLY A 128 11.07 -17.18 13.28
N ASN A 129 12.18 -16.91 12.61
CA ASN A 129 13.02 -15.74 12.87
C ASN A 129 12.43 -14.48 12.24
N LYS A 130 12.54 -13.36 12.96
CA LYS A 130 12.12 -12.06 12.42
C LYS A 130 13.01 -11.63 11.25
N VAL A 131 12.40 -11.36 10.12
CA VAL A 131 13.09 -10.82 8.95
C VAL A 131 13.34 -9.32 9.16
N CYS A 132 14.60 -8.90 9.04
CA CYS A 132 14.98 -7.49 9.08
C CYS A 132 14.97 -6.91 7.66
N LEU A 133 14.07 -5.97 7.40
CA LEU A 133 13.92 -5.34 6.09
C LEU A 133 15.10 -4.43 5.75
N PRO A 134 15.46 -4.28 4.47
CA PRO A 134 16.46 -3.33 4.00
C PRO A 134 16.11 -1.87 4.36
N LYS A 135 17.02 -0.93 4.10
CA LYS A 135 16.72 0.49 4.03
C LYS A 135 16.22 0.82 2.64
N ILE A 136 15.21 1.70 2.52
CA ILE A 136 14.76 2.19 1.22
C ILE A 136 15.48 3.48 0.84
N VAL A 137 15.88 3.59 -0.43
CA VAL A 137 16.60 4.75 -0.97
C VAL A 137 15.79 5.35 -2.12
N PRO A 138 15.24 6.56 -1.96
CA PRO A 138 14.54 7.27 -3.01
C PRO A 138 15.53 7.94 -3.98
N GLU A 139 15.21 7.94 -5.29
CA GLU A 139 16.07 8.51 -6.33
C GLU A 139 15.43 9.71 -7.04
N THR A 140 14.17 9.55 -7.47
CA THR A 140 13.44 10.59 -8.19
C THR A 140 12.92 11.70 -7.27
N VAL A 141 12.54 12.83 -7.84
CA VAL A 141 11.93 13.94 -7.10
C VAL A 141 10.64 13.49 -6.42
N GLU A 142 9.80 12.72 -7.13
CA GLU A 142 8.54 12.16 -6.59
C GLU A 142 8.82 11.22 -5.41
N GLU A 143 9.74 10.28 -5.57
CA GLU A 143 10.10 9.33 -4.50
C GLU A 143 10.66 10.03 -3.26
N LYS A 144 11.55 11.04 -3.45
CA LYS A 144 12.12 11.83 -2.37
C LYS A 144 11.06 12.61 -1.61
N PHE A 145 10.12 13.24 -2.34
CA PHE A 145 9.01 13.96 -1.72
C PHE A 145 8.12 13.02 -0.89
N ILE A 146 7.75 11.87 -1.43
CA ILE A 146 6.91 10.88 -0.74
C ILE A 146 7.63 10.29 0.47
N ASN A 147 8.90 9.91 0.31
CA ASN A 147 9.72 9.35 1.39
C ASN A 147 9.95 10.36 2.53
N SER A 148 10.11 11.65 2.23
CA SER A 148 10.34 12.68 3.26
C SER A 148 9.22 12.76 4.30
N GLY A 149 7.98 12.42 3.94
CA GLY A 149 6.84 12.38 4.84
C GLY A 149 6.68 11.05 5.62
N TYR A 150 7.54 10.05 5.39
CA TYR A 150 7.39 8.72 5.98
C TYR A 150 7.39 8.71 7.50
N GLU A 151 8.36 9.38 8.14
CA GLU A 151 8.48 9.36 9.60
C GLU A 151 7.27 10.04 10.28
N GLU A 152 6.72 11.10 9.68
CA GLU A 152 5.52 11.75 10.20
C GLU A 152 4.29 10.83 10.09
N ARG A 153 4.09 10.20 8.93
CA ARG A 153 3.00 9.21 8.76
C ARG A 153 3.17 8.02 9.71
N ARG A 154 4.39 7.53 9.89
CA ARG A 154 4.70 6.46 10.84
C ARG A 154 4.41 6.84 12.28
N LYS A 155 4.75 8.07 12.68
CA LYS A 155 4.44 8.60 14.02
C LYS A 155 2.94 8.66 14.26
N LYS A 156 2.18 9.15 13.28
CA LYS A 156 0.72 9.18 13.34
C LYS A 156 0.14 7.77 13.52
N ARG A 157 0.55 6.80 12.68
CA ARG A 157 0.10 5.40 12.81
C ARG A 157 0.37 4.81 14.20
N ARG A 158 1.52 5.13 14.80
CA ARG A 158 1.84 4.67 16.15
C ARG A 158 0.94 5.29 17.22
N ALA A 159 0.63 6.58 17.10
CA ALA A 159 -0.30 7.23 18.00
C ALA A 159 -1.72 6.62 17.91
N ASP A 160 -2.14 6.25 16.70
CA ASP A 160 -3.44 5.62 16.46
C ASP A 160 -3.54 4.21 17.06
N LEU A 161 -2.41 3.50 17.25
CA LEU A 161 -2.41 2.13 17.80
C LEU A 161 -3.02 2.03 19.20
N ASP A 162 -2.81 3.02 20.06
CA ASP A 162 -3.35 3.00 21.42
C ASP A 162 -4.87 3.23 21.40
N TYR A 163 -5.35 4.09 20.52
CA TYR A 163 -6.79 4.23 20.27
C TYR A 163 -7.39 2.94 19.72
N GLN A 164 -6.74 2.28 18.76
CA GLN A 164 -7.20 1.02 18.20
C GLN A 164 -7.30 -0.09 19.27
N LYS A 165 -6.35 -0.16 20.18
CA LYS A 165 -6.43 -1.11 21.31
C LYS A 165 -7.66 -0.86 22.17
N GLN A 166 -7.88 0.40 22.55
CA GLN A 166 -9.08 0.78 23.34
C GLN A 166 -10.37 0.45 22.57
N LEU A 167 -10.40 0.74 21.27
CA LEU A 167 -11.55 0.40 20.43
C LEU A 167 -11.82 -1.11 20.44
N HIS A 168 -10.79 -1.95 20.29
CA HIS A 168 -10.94 -3.41 20.28
C HIS A 168 -11.50 -3.95 21.61
N GLU A 169 -11.14 -3.34 22.75
CA GLU A 169 -11.64 -3.71 24.08
C GLU A 169 -13.14 -3.39 24.27
N HIS A 170 -13.67 -2.45 23.47
CA HIS A 170 -15.07 -2.02 23.56
C HIS A 170 -15.97 -2.61 22.46
N LEU A 171 -15.40 -3.34 21.51
CA LEU A 171 -16.19 -4.00 20.46
C LEU A 171 -16.72 -5.34 20.97
N THR A 172 -18.03 -5.57 20.81
CA THR A 172 -18.63 -6.88 21.04
C THR A 172 -18.63 -7.70 19.75
N ILE A 173 -18.38 -9.00 19.88
CA ILE A 173 -18.51 -10.00 18.82
C ILE A 173 -19.79 -10.85 18.99
N GLU A 174 -20.62 -10.52 19.99
CA GLU A 174 -21.88 -11.21 20.21
C GLU A 174 -22.84 -10.95 19.04
N ILE A 175 -23.68 -11.93 18.78
CA ILE A 175 -24.69 -11.84 17.73
C ILE A 175 -25.78 -10.87 18.18
N PRO A 176 -25.99 -9.70 17.51
CA PRO A 176 -26.86 -8.65 18.02
C PRO A 176 -28.36 -9.00 18.00
N TRP A 177 -28.74 -10.13 17.42
CA TRP A 177 -30.12 -10.67 17.35
C TRP A 177 -30.28 -12.02 18.07
N ALA A 178 -29.29 -12.43 18.90
CA ALA A 178 -29.44 -13.57 19.79
C ALA A 178 -30.13 -13.10 21.06
N ASP A 179 -31.31 -13.65 21.37
CA ASP A 179 -32.05 -13.47 22.62
C ASP A 179 -31.34 -14.17 23.79
#